data_4b3f68ec4ca31fcea4974d4f3b7492ed
#
_entry.id   4b3f68ec4ca31fcea4974d4f3b7492ed
#
_cell.length_a   1.000
_cell.length_b   1.000
_cell.length_c   1.000
_cell.angle_alpha   90.00
_cell.angle_beta   90.00
_cell.angle_gamma   90.00
#
_symmetry.space_group_name_H-M   'P 1'
#
loop_
_entity.id
_entity.type
_entity.pdbx_description
1 polymer ?
#
loop_
_entity_poly.entity_id
_entity_poly.type
_entity_poly.pdbx_seq_one_letter_code
_entity_poly.pdbx_strand_id
1 'polypeptide(L)'
;TKGSAIFGESDCFPVYVSEDLENWSEPKIVFKKHLGFWGTKNFWAPEVHKYNEKYYMFASFKSNTACRGTQILVSDRPDGEFVPLTDEPITPRDWECLDGTLYVDKNGKPYVVFCHEWLQVHDGEMCALELTEDLKQTIGEPILLFKASEPSWADKNRIDFVTDGPFLYKTESGRLLMIWSSGANGNYVEAVSYSDNGEITGNWKHCDKLIFEKDGGHGMIFDDFTGQKYLVLHSPNI
;
A
#
# COMPACT_ATOMS: atom_id res chain seq x y z
N THR A 1 -8.65 9.13 13.37
CA THR A 1 -9.20 7.80 13.66
C THR A 1 -8.86 7.40 15.08
N LYS A 2 -9.87 7.23 15.94
CA LYS A 2 -9.70 6.56 17.25
C LYS A 2 -9.63 5.05 17.01
N GLY A 3 -8.64 4.62 16.29
CA GLY A 3 -8.29 3.22 16.19
C GLY A 3 -7.09 2.99 17.08
N SER A 4 -7.24 2.32 18.19
CA SER A 4 -6.09 1.71 18.83
C SER A 4 -5.52 0.73 17.80
N ALA A 5 -4.44 1.12 17.16
CA ALA A 5 -3.62 0.19 16.41
C ALA A 5 -2.98 -0.77 17.43
N ILE A 6 -3.73 -1.74 17.86
CA ILE A 6 -3.14 -2.92 18.48
C ILE A 6 -2.51 -3.67 17.31
N PHE A 7 -1.23 -3.42 17.08
CA PHE A 7 -0.44 -4.15 16.12
C PHE A 7 -0.65 -5.65 16.36
N GLY A 8 -1.40 -6.31 15.48
CA GLY A 8 -1.33 -7.74 15.34
C GLY A 8 -2.56 -8.58 15.63
N GLU A 9 -3.64 -8.07 16.19
CA GLU A 9 -4.76 -8.94 16.63
C GLU A 9 -6.12 -8.69 15.94
N SER A 10 -6.22 -7.76 14.98
CA SER A 10 -7.47 -7.62 14.23
C SER A 10 -7.70 -8.83 13.32
N ASP A 11 -8.93 -9.30 13.25
CA ASP A 11 -9.39 -10.33 12.31
C ASP A 11 -10.39 -9.77 11.28
N CYS A 12 -10.50 -8.44 11.20
CA CYS A 12 -11.45 -7.75 10.35
C CYS A 12 -10.97 -6.35 9.94
N PHE A 13 -11.61 -5.80 8.90
CA PHE A 13 -11.47 -4.41 8.49
C PHE A 13 -12.80 -3.67 8.64
N PRO A 14 -12.84 -2.58 9.40
CA PRO A 14 -13.96 -1.66 9.44
C PRO A 14 -13.82 -0.55 8.39
N VAL A 15 -14.95 -0.02 7.92
CA VAL A 15 -15.06 1.21 7.16
C VAL A 15 -15.89 2.25 7.91
N TYR A 16 -15.54 3.50 7.74
CA TYR A 16 -16.29 4.67 8.21
C TYR A 16 -16.70 5.49 6.98
N VAL A 17 -17.89 6.06 7.01
CA VAL A 17 -18.42 6.90 5.93
C VAL A 17 -18.62 8.31 6.44
N SER A 18 -18.24 9.31 5.63
CA SER A 18 -18.45 10.72 5.89
C SER A 18 -18.86 11.44 4.60
N GLU A 19 -19.71 12.45 4.73
CA GLU A 19 -20.09 13.34 3.62
C GLU A 19 -19.30 14.65 3.66
N ASP A 20 -18.64 14.98 4.79
CA ASP A 20 -18.00 16.27 5.04
C ASP A 20 -16.57 16.16 5.59
N LEU A 21 -16.03 14.95 5.77
CA LEU A 21 -14.73 14.63 6.37
C LEU A 21 -14.58 15.03 7.86
N GLU A 22 -15.63 15.54 8.48
CA GLU A 22 -15.67 15.93 9.89
C GLU A 22 -16.53 14.98 10.71
N ASN A 23 -17.72 14.65 10.21
CA ASN A 23 -18.67 13.75 10.84
C ASN A 23 -18.62 12.37 10.20
N TRP A 24 -18.30 11.35 11.00
CA TRP A 24 -18.10 9.98 10.54
C TRP A 24 -19.17 9.04 11.10
N SER A 25 -19.61 8.10 10.27
CA SER A 25 -20.54 7.06 10.71
C SER A 25 -19.93 6.16 11.79
N GLU A 26 -20.79 5.37 12.44
CA GLU A 26 -20.32 4.21 13.17
C GLU A 26 -19.59 3.24 12.22
N PRO A 27 -18.58 2.49 12.71
CA PRO A 27 -17.84 1.54 11.91
C PRO A 27 -18.69 0.39 11.43
N LYS A 28 -18.57 0.04 10.16
CA LYS A 28 -19.16 -1.14 9.55
C LYS A 28 -18.07 -2.11 9.15
N ILE A 29 -18.15 -3.37 9.58
CA ILE A 29 -17.19 -4.39 9.15
C ILE A 29 -17.44 -4.73 7.69
N VAL A 30 -16.42 -4.56 6.84
CA VAL A 30 -16.48 -4.84 5.40
C VAL A 30 -15.68 -6.08 5.00
N PHE A 31 -14.79 -6.53 5.87
CA PHE A 31 -14.13 -7.84 5.77
C PHE A 31 -13.95 -8.42 7.15
N LYS A 32 -14.23 -9.71 7.29
CA LYS A 32 -13.89 -10.49 8.48
C LYS A 32 -13.33 -11.83 8.07
N LYS A 33 -12.29 -12.26 8.77
CA LYS A 33 -11.69 -13.57 8.56
C LYS A 33 -12.74 -14.68 8.65
N HIS A 34 -12.80 -15.53 7.63
CA HIS A 34 -13.66 -16.72 7.59
C HIS A 34 -12.83 -18.00 7.73
N LEU A 35 -13.52 -19.10 7.97
CA LEU A 35 -12.87 -20.41 8.06
C LEU A 35 -12.20 -20.75 6.71
N GLY A 36 -10.94 -21.16 6.77
CA GLY A 36 -10.17 -21.51 5.59
C GLY A 36 -9.40 -20.35 4.95
N PHE A 37 -9.58 -19.10 5.42
CA PHE A 37 -8.73 -18.00 4.97
C PHE A 37 -7.29 -18.19 5.45
N TRP A 38 -6.32 -18.06 4.56
CA TRP A 38 -4.92 -18.36 4.83
C TRP A 38 -4.28 -17.42 5.87
N GLY A 39 -4.66 -16.12 5.83
CA GLY A 39 -4.17 -15.10 6.75
C GLY A 39 -4.80 -15.25 8.13
N THR A 40 -3.97 -15.36 9.17
CA THR A 40 -4.46 -15.54 10.55
C THR A 40 -4.07 -14.42 11.48
N LYS A 41 -3.19 -13.51 11.05
CA LYS A 41 -2.68 -12.36 11.79
C LYS A 41 -2.21 -11.25 10.86
N ASN A 42 -1.86 -10.10 11.42
CA ASN A 42 -1.36 -8.93 10.69
C ASN A 42 -2.33 -8.50 9.58
N PHE A 43 -3.57 -8.24 9.95
CA PHE A 43 -4.57 -7.62 9.07
C PHE A 43 -4.24 -6.14 8.97
N TRP A 44 -3.39 -5.78 8.00
CA TRP A 44 -2.78 -4.46 7.90
C TRP A 44 -3.09 -3.77 6.58
N ALA A 45 -3.01 -2.43 6.60
CA ALA A 45 -2.96 -1.56 5.45
C ALA A 45 -3.99 -1.85 4.34
N PRO A 46 -5.30 -1.92 4.65
CA PRO A 46 -6.30 -2.07 3.61
C PRO A 46 -6.40 -0.79 2.78
N GLU A 47 -6.17 -0.91 1.47
CA GLU A 47 -6.30 0.16 0.51
C GLU A 47 -7.31 -0.24 -0.58
N VAL A 48 -8.27 0.64 -0.91
CA VAL A 48 -9.36 0.33 -1.83
C VAL A 48 -9.29 1.16 -3.10
N HIS A 49 -9.30 0.47 -4.24
CA HIS A 49 -9.31 1.06 -5.57
C HIS A 49 -10.58 0.70 -6.33
N LYS A 50 -11.13 1.65 -7.10
CA LYS A 50 -12.14 1.35 -8.10
C LYS A 50 -11.44 0.94 -9.40
N TYR A 51 -11.78 -0.26 -9.92
CA TYR A 51 -11.27 -0.77 -11.19
C TYR A 51 -12.35 -1.61 -11.89
N ASN A 52 -12.57 -1.38 -13.18
CA ASN A 52 -13.57 -2.10 -13.99
C ASN A 52 -14.93 -2.29 -13.28
N GLU A 53 -15.51 -1.16 -12.81
CA GLU A 53 -16.82 -1.06 -12.14
C GLU A 53 -16.94 -1.80 -10.79
N LYS A 54 -15.85 -2.35 -10.26
CA LYS A 54 -15.78 -2.97 -8.94
C LYS A 54 -14.79 -2.26 -8.04
N TYR A 55 -14.82 -2.61 -6.76
CA TYR A 55 -13.90 -2.12 -5.75
C TYR A 55 -12.99 -3.25 -5.30
N TYR A 56 -11.70 -3.01 -5.32
CA TYR A 56 -10.68 -3.97 -4.96
C TYR A 56 -9.89 -3.46 -3.77
N MET A 57 -9.87 -4.24 -2.70
CA MET A 57 -9.08 -3.95 -1.52
C MET A 57 -7.79 -4.77 -1.58
N PHE A 58 -6.68 -4.07 -1.50
CA PHE A 58 -5.36 -4.65 -1.31
C PHE A 58 -5.02 -4.59 0.17
N ALA A 59 -4.74 -5.71 0.80
CA ALA A 59 -4.45 -5.75 2.22
C ALA A 59 -3.40 -6.80 2.55
N SER A 60 -2.59 -6.52 3.57
CA SER A 60 -1.54 -7.41 4.02
C SER A 60 -2.07 -8.38 5.08
N PHE A 61 -1.65 -9.64 4.95
CA PHE A 61 -1.96 -10.71 5.90
C PHE A 61 -0.74 -11.58 6.11
N LYS A 62 -0.69 -12.28 7.25
CA LYS A 62 0.34 -13.27 7.59
C LYS A 62 -0.27 -14.46 8.29
N SER A 63 0.42 -15.60 8.25
CA SER A 63 0.11 -16.75 9.11
C SER A 63 1.37 -17.31 9.76
N ASN A 64 1.22 -18.35 10.59
CA ASN A 64 2.38 -19.02 11.17
C ASN A 64 3.09 -19.94 10.18
N THR A 65 2.46 -20.25 9.06
CA THR A 65 2.94 -21.21 8.05
C THR A 65 3.17 -20.56 6.68
N ALA A 66 2.94 -19.26 6.55
CA ALA A 66 3.16 -18.52 5.31
C ALA A 66 3.79 -17.15 5.60
N CYS A 67 4.62 -16.68 4.68
CA CYS A 67 5.15 -15.32 4.68
C CYS A 67 4.01 -14.30 4.63
N ARG A 68 4.28 -13.06 5.02
CA ARG A 68 3.33 -11.97 4.81
C ARG A 68 3.16 -11.74 3.32
N GLY A 69 1.92 -11.51 2.91
CA GLY A 69 1.60 -11.23 1.52
C GLY A 69 0.41 -10.32 1.38
N THR A 70 0.31 -9.64 0.24
CA THR A 70 -0.86 -8.86 -0.13
C THR A 70 -1.91 -9.75 -0.77
N GLN A 71 -3.11 -9.73 -0.21
CA GLN A 71 -4.31 -10.36 -0.76
C GLN A 71 -5.18 -9.31 -1.41
N ILE A 72 -5.74 -9.62 -2.58
CA ILE A 72 -6.76 -8.80 -3.23
C ILE A 72 -8.13 -9.34 -2.82
N LEU A 73 -8.98 -8.44 -2.35
CA LEU A 73 -10.39 -8.71 -2.05
C LEU A 73 -11.25 -7.86 -2.97
N VAL A 74 -12.47 -8.29 -3.27
CA VAL A 74 -13.37 -7.61 -4.21
C VAL A 74 -14.74 -7.38 -3.62
N SER A 75 -15.35 -6.24 -3.96
CA SER A 75 -16.72 -5.88 -3.62
C SER A 75 -17.38 -5.09 -4.75
N ASP A 76 -18.69 -5.11 -4.81
CA ASP A 76 -19.47 -4.26 -5.74
C ASP A 76 -19.64 -2.82 -5.21
N ARG A 77 -19.27 -2.56 -3.95
CA ARG A 77 -19.42 -1.25 -3.28
C ARG A 77 -18.21 -0.96 -2.40
N PRO A 78 -17.80 0.33 -2.25
CA PRO A 78 -16.66 0.69 -1.40
C PRO A 78 -16.91 0.41 0.10
N ASP A 79 -18.17 0.40 0.51
CA ASP A 79 -18.65 0.08 1.86
C ASP A 79 -19.35 -1.29 1.92
N GLY A 80 -19.23 -2.10 0.87
CA GLY A 80 -19.79 -3.45 0.77
C GLY A 80 -18.95 -4.49 1.51
N GLU A 81 -19.45 -5.72 1.52
CA GLU A 81 -18.66 -6.86 1.97
C GLU A 81 -17.58 -7.17 0.93
N PHE A 82 -16.34 -7.24 1.36
CA PHE A 82 -15.22 -7.67 0.54
C PHE A 82 -14.95 -9.15 0.73
N VAL A 83 -14.79 -9.87 -0.38
CA VAL A 83 -14.45 -11.30 -0.39
C VAL A 83 -13.12 -11.50 -1.10
N PRO A 84 -12.30 -12.50 -0.71
CA PRO A 84 -11.05 -12.80 -1.40
C PRO A 84 -11.29 -13.06 -2.89
N LEU A 85 -10.49 -12.40 -3.75
CA LEU A 85 -10.55 -12.57 -5.21
C LEU A 85 -9.96 -13.92 -5.64
N THR A 86 -8.97 -14.40 -4.87
CA THR A 86 -8.25 -15.67 -5.04
C THR A 86 -8.04 -16.30 -3.66
N ASP A 87 -7.68 -17.58 -3.61
CA ASP A 87 -7.44 -18.29 -2.35
C ASP A 87 -6.11 -17.91 -1.70
N GLU A 88 -5.22 -17.26 -2.43
CA GLU A 88 -3.84 -16.99 -2.04
C GLU A 88 -3.45 -15.53 -2.29
N PRO A 89 -2.38 -15.02 -1.62
CA PRO A 89 -1.87 -13.69 -1.86
C PRO A 89 -1.36 -13.53 -3.30
N ILE A 90 -1.44 -12.30 -3.81
CA ILE A 90 -0.98 -11.96 -5.16
C ILE A 90 0.54 -11.71 -5.24
N THR A 91 1.19 -11.47 -4.11
CA THR A 91 2.64 -11.29 -4.01
C THR A 91 3.38 -12.63 -3.91
N PRO A 92 4.71 -12.69 -4.19
CA PRO A 92 5.48 -13.92 -4.10
C PRO A 92 5.35 -14.61 -2.74
N ARG A 93 5.14 -15.92 -2.74
CA ARG A 93 4.78 -16.67 -1.53
C ARG A 93 5.93 -16.93 -0.56
N ASP A 94 7.14 -16.90 -1.06
CA ASP A 94 8.38 -17.09 -0.31
C ASP A 94 9.04 -15.77 0.12
N TRP A 95 8.40 -14.63 -0.22
CA TRP A 95 8.81 -13.30 0.20
C TRP A 95 7.94 -12.79 1.35
N GLU A 96 8.54 -12.04 2.26
CA GLU A 96 7.80 -11.20 3.21
C GLU A 96 7.40 -9.91 2.48
N CYS A 97 6.14 -9.82 2.07
CA CYS A 97 5.62 -8.68 1.30
C CYS A 97 4.52 -7.97 2.06
N LEU A 98 4.47 -6.64 1.96
CA LEU A 98 3.40 -5.85 2.57
C LEU A 98 2.99 -4.66 1.68
N ASP A 99 1.87 -4.05 2.06
CA ASP A 99 1.37 -2.76 1.58
C ASP A 99 1.22 -2.69 0.06
N GLY A 100 0.62 -3.74 -0.52
CA GLY A 100 0.34 -3.72 -1.96
C GLY A 100 -0.70 -2.68 -2.33
N THR A 101 -0.43 -1.93 -3.41
CA THR A 101 -1.34 -0.95 -4.03
C THR A 101 -1.52 -1.23 -5.51
N LEU A 102 -2.66 -0.79 -6.07
CA LEU A 102 -2.95 -0.92 -7.50
C LEU A 102 -2.39 0.27 -8.28
N TYR A 103 -1.67 0.00 -9.34
CA TYR A 103 -1.35 0.98 -10.38
C TYR A 103 -1.83 0.48 -11.75
N VAL A 104 -2.47 1.35 -12.52
CA VAL A 104 -2.87 1.06 -13.90
C VAL A 104 -2.11 2.01 -14.82
N ASP A 105 -1.34 1.47 -15.77
CA ASP A 105 -0.53 2.26 -16.68
C ASP A 105 -1.41 2.96 -17.76
N LYS A 106 -0.78 3.78 -18.60
CA LYS A 106 -1.46 4.49 -19.69
C LYS A 106 -2.07 3.58 -20.77
N ASN A 107 -1.66 2.32 -20.82
CA ASN A 107 -2.16 1.32 -21.76
C ASN A 107 -3.26 0.44 -21.14
N GLY A 108 -3.64 0.72 -19.89
CA GLY A 108 -4.63 -0.04 -19.15
C GLY A 108 -4.08 -1.31 -18.46
N LYS A 109 -2.76 -1.50 -18.44
CA LYS A 109 -2.14 -2.64 -17.75
C LYS A 109 -2.12 -2.41 -16.25
N PRO A 110 -2.71 -3.33 -15.46
CA PRO A 110 -2.65 -3.26 -14.01
C PRO A 110 -1.33 -3.83 -13.46
N TYR A 111 -0.88 -3.23 -12.37
CA TYR A 111 0.27 -3.66 -11.58
C TYR A 111 -0.10 -3.67 -10.09
N VAL A 112 0.42 -4.62 -9.34
CA VAL A 112 0.55 -4.47 -7.90
C VAL A 112 1.94 -3.90 -7.61
N VAL A 113 1.98 -2.80 -6.86
CA VAL A 113 3.22 -2.24 -6.31
C VAL A 113 3.23 -2.54 -4.83
N PHE A 114 4.34 -3.06 -4.31
CA PHE A 114 4.40 -3.60 -2.94
C PHE A 114 5.81 -3.50 -2.38
N CYS A 115 5.92 -3.64 -1.07
CA CYS A 115 7.19 -3.69 -0.37
C CYS A 115 7.65 -5.14 -0.16
N HIS A 116 8.89 -5.45 -0.57
CA HIS A 116 9.62 -6.62 -0.10
C HIS A 116 10.31 -6.23 1.20
N GLU A 117 9.90 -6.84 2.28
CA GLU A 117 10.11 -6.33 3.64
C GLU A 117 11.57 -6.46 4.10
N TRP A 118 12.07 -5.41 4.75
CA TRP A 118 13.41 -5.36 5.34
C TRP A 118 13.71 -6.51 6.30
N LEU A 119 12.69 -7.11 6.93
CA LEU A 119 12.86 -8.31 7.77
C LEU A 119 13.48 -9.50 7.03
N GLN A 120 13.36 -9.54 5.72
CA GLN A 120 13.94 -10.59 4.88
C GLN A 120 15.18 -10.11 4.10
N VAL A 121 15.17 -8.87 3.62
CA VAL A 121 16.22 -8.36 2.71
C VAL A 121 17.11 -7.28 3.33
N HIS A 122 16.86 -6.86 4.58
CA HIS A 122 17.53 -5.79 5.30
C HIS A 122 17.36 -4.40 4.67
N ASP A 123 17.66 -4.22 3.41
CA ASP A 123 17.39 -3.02 2.64
C ASP A 123 16.08 -3.19 1.89
N GLY A 124 14.98 -2.77 2.51
CA GLY A 124 13.63 -2.92 1.98
C GLY A 124 13.54 -2.52 0.51
N GLU A 125 12.82 -3.29 -0.27
CA GLU A 125 12.70 -3.11 -1.71
C GLU A 125 11.29 -2.67 -2.08
N MET A 126 11.19 -1.63 -2.92
CA MET A 126 9.94 -1.28 -3.57
C MET A 126 9.87 -2.05 -4.89
N CYS A 127 8.85 -2.89 -5.04
CA CYS A 127 8.71 -3.80 -6.18
C CYS A 127 7.38 -3.60 -6.91
N ALA A 128 7.32 -4.01 -8.17
CA ALA A 128 6.11 -4.07 -8.96
C ALA A 128 5.97 -5.42 -9.68
N LEU A 129 4.73 -5.89 -9.81
CA LEU A 129 4.37 -7.04 -10.64
C LEU A 129 3.21 -6.68 -11.56
N GLU A 130 3.34 -6.98 -12.85
CA GLU A 130 2.22 -6.88 -13.80
C GLU A 130 1.14 -7.90 -13.43
N LEU A 131 -0.13 -7.50 -13.52
CA LEU A 131 -1.28 -8.34 -13.24
C LEU A 131 -2.05 -8.64 -14.54
N THR A 132 -2.81 -9.74 -14.53
CA THR A 132 -3.88 -9.95 -15.52
C THR A 132 -4.99 -8.92 -15.33
N GLU A 133 -5.76 -8.61 -16.39
CA GLU A 133 -6.86 -7.63 -16.34
C GLU A 133 -7.91 -7.94 -15.27
N ASP A 134 -8.09 -9.20 -14.90
CA ASP A 134 -9.01 -9.62 -13.84
C ASP A 134 -8.37 -9.59 -12.43
N LEU A 135 -7.12 -9.15 -12.32
CA LEU A 135 -6.30 -9.03 -11.10
C LEU A 135 -6.06 -10.36 -10.36
N LYS A 136 -6.30 -11.51 -11.00
CA LYS A 136 -6.20 -12.82 -10.33
C LYS A 136 -4.83 -13.46 -10.41
N GLN A 137 -3.99 -13.05 -11.35
CA GLN A 137 -2.68 -13.66 -11.60
C GLN A 137 -1.63 -12.58 -11.87
N THR A 138 -0.38 -12.90 -11.56
CA THR A 138 0.78 -12.09 -11.94
C THR A 138 1.34 -12.52 -13.30
N ILE A 139 1.97 -11.59 -14.01
CA ILE A 139 2.62 -11.81 -15.29
C ILE A 139 4.11 -11.48 -15.12
N GLY A 140 4.97 -12.46 -15.39
CA GLY A 140 6.42 -12.31 -15.27
C GLY A 140 6.95 -12.31 -13.84
N GLU A 141 8.14 -11.74 -13.66
CA GLU A 141 8.83 -11.68 -12.38
C GLU A 141 8.73 -10.31 -11.74
N PRO A 142 8.90 -10.19 -10.40
CA PRO A 142 8.93 -8.91 -9.72
C PRO A 142 10.00 -7.97 -10.30
N ILE A 143 9.62 -6.73 -10.54
CA ILE A 143 10.50 -5.65 -10.99
C ILE A 143 10.91 -4.87 -9.76
N LEU A 144 12.22 -4.82 -9.44
CA LEU A 144 12.76 -3.92 -8.43
C LEU A 144 12.71 -2.48 -8.96
N LEU A 145 12.01 -1.61 -8.26
CA LEU A 145 11.91 -0.18 -8.59
C LEU A 145 13.05 0.61 -7.94
N PHE A 146 13.24 0.43 -6.63
CA PHE A 146 14.33 1.04 -5.84
C PHE A 146 14.43 0.39 -4.44
N LYS A 147 15.51 0.72 -3.73
CA LYS A 147 15.74 0.30 -2.35
C LYS A 147 15.58 1.46 -1.37
N ALA A 148 15.20 1.15 -0.14
CA ALA A 148 14.96 2.13 0.90
C ALA A 148 16.20 2.94 1.30
N SER A 149 17.41 2.42 1.07
CA SER A 149 18.67 3.11 1.35
C SER A 149 19.09 4.13 0.29
N GLU A 150 18.44 4.16 -0.89
CA GLU A 150 18.89 4.99 -2.02
C GLU A 150 18.74 6.50 -1.78
N PRO A 151 17.64 7.02 -1.16
CA PRO A 151 17.44 8.45 -0.97
C PRO A 151 18.59 9.13 -0.19
N SER A 152 18.82 10.40 -0.47
CA SER A 152 19.85 11.21 0.21
C SER A 152 19.59 11.40 1.70
N TRP A 153 18.33 11.40 2.12
CA TRP A 153 17.88 11.54 3.51
C TRP A 153 17.90 10.22 4.30
N ALA A 154 18.10 9.06 3.65
CA ALA A 154 18.20 7.78 4.34
C ALA A 154 19.43 7.75 5.24
N ASP A 155 19.27 7.35 6.52
CA ASP A 155 20.35 7.27 7.49
C ASP A 155 21.29 6.10 7.15
N LYS A 156 22.43 6.42 6.55
CA LYS A 156 23.43 5.43 6.08
C LYS A 156 24.11 4.63 7.20
N ASN A 157 23.88 4.98 8.47
CA ASN A 157 24.42 4.22 9.61
C ASN A 157 23.47 3.10 10.08
N ARG A 158 22.28 2.97 9.50
CA ARG A 158 21.35 1.89 9.80
C ARG A 158 21.77 0.61 9.07
N ILE A 159 21.38 -0.53 9.65
CA ILE A 159 21.54 -1.85 9.03
C ILE A 159 20.27 -2.20 8.24
N ASP A 160 19.11 -1.82 8.79
CA ASP A 160 17.80 -2.12 8.22
C ASP A 160 17.14 -0.84 7.74
N PHE A 161 16.60 -0.89 6.51
CA PHE A 161 15.91 0.22 5.86
C PHE A 161 14.48 -0.22 5.49
N VAL A 162 13.52 0.57 5.88
CA VAL A 162 12.09 0.28 5.71
C VAL A 162 11.57 0.84 4.41
N THR A 163 10.78 0.05 3.67
CA THR A 163 9.84 0.53 2.65
C THR A 163 8.43 0.18 3.11
N ASP A 164 7.55 1.16 3.21
CA ASP A 164 6.14 0.99 3.59
C ASP A 164 5.24 1.87 2.72
N GLY A 165 3.96 1.50 2.63
CA GLY A 165 2.85 2.31 2.16
C GLY A 165 3.03 2.99 0.81
N PRO A 166 3.41 2.29 -0.27
CA PRO A 166 3.48 2.91 -1.59
C PRO A 166 2.10 3.34 -2.07
N PHE A 167 1.99 4.56 -2.57
CA PHE A 167 0.80 5.05 -3.27
C PHE A 167 1.21 5.77 -4.54
N LEU A 168 0.67 5.34 -5.68
CA LEU A 168 1.03 5.88 -7.00
C LEU A 168 0.09 7.04 -7.37
N TYR A 169 0.68 8.15 -7.79
CA TYR A 169 -0.06 9.32 -8.22
C TYR A 169 0.46 9.83 -9.56
N LYS A 170 -0.41 9.92 -10.56
CA LYS A 170 -0.06 10.51 -11.86
C LYS A 170 -0.53 11.95 -11.91
N THR A 171 0.41 12.87 -12.08
CA THR A 171 0.12 14.29 -12.20
C THR A 171 -0.53 14.61 -13.54
N GLU A 172 -1.20 15.77 -13.65
CA GLU A 172 -1.75 16.28 -14.91
C GLU A 172 -0.68 16.46 -16.00
N SER A 173 0.56 16.76 -15.61
CA SER A 173 1.69 16.84 -16.54
C SER A 173 2.24 15.49 -17.00
N GLY A 174 1.66 14.38 -16.55
CA GLY A 174 2.05 13.02 -16.91
C GLY A 174 3.19 12.42 -16.08
N ARG A 175 3.69 13.12 -15.05
CA ARG A 175 4.67 12.54 -14.12
C ARG A 175 4.03 11.44 -13.29
N LEU A 176 4.72 10.32 -13.14
CA LEU A 176 4.37 9.29 -12.19
C LEU A 176 5.17 9.52 -10.90
N LEU A 177 4.43 9.79 -9.83
CA LEU A 177 4.96 9.93 -8.47
C LEU A 177 4.59 8.70 -7.67
N MET A 178 5.40 8.40 -6.67
CA MET A 178 5.08 7.46 -5.58
C MET A 178 5.31 8.20 -4.27
N ILE A 179 4.29 8.31 -3.44
CA ILE A 179 4.47 8.60 -2.03
C ILE A 179 4.69 7.28 -1.30
N TRP A 180 5.57 7.27 -0.31
CA TRP A 180 5.93 6.07 0.42
C TRP A 180 6.59 6.43 1.74
N SER A 181 6.62 5.50 2.67
CA SER A 181 7.11 5.76 4.02
C SER A 181 8.36 4.97 4.35
N SER A 182 9.17 5.55 5.24
CA SER A 182 10.39 4.95 5.77
C SER A 182 10.77 5.53 7.12
N GLY A 183 11.90 5.10 7.66
CA GLY A 183 12.50 5.68 8.86
C GLY A 183 13.60 6.67 8.53
N ALA A 184 13.50 7.91 9.03
CA ALA A 184 14.54 8.93 8.95
C ALA A 184 14.60 9.77 10.24
N ASN A 185 15.80 10.16 10.67
CA ASN A 185 16.01 11.01 11.85
C ASN A 185 15.31 10.52 13.13
N GLY A 186 15.14 9.19 13.28
CA GLY A 186 14.48 8.58 14.42
C GLY A 186 12.94 8.60 14.37
N ASN A 187 12.35 9.11 13.31
CA ASN A 187 10.90 9.16 13.08
C ASN A 187 10.48 8.29 11.89
N TYR A 188 9.21 7.93 11.85
CA TYR A 188 8.55 7.47 10.65
C TYR A 188 8.19 8.67 9.79
N VAL A 189 8.46 8.60 8.48
CA VAL A 189 8.39 9.75 7.59
C VAL A 189 7.70 9.40 6.28
N GLU A 190 7.13 10.42 5.62
CA GLU A 190 6.54 10.29 4.29
C GLU A 190 7.42 10.97 3.26
N ALA A 191 7.74 10.25 2.19
CA ALA A 191 8.64 10.65 1.13
C ALA A 191 7.98 10.63 -0.24
N VAL A 192 8.63 11.25 -1.22
CA VAL A 192 8.23 11.21 -2.64
C VAL A 192 9.36 10.70 -3.49
N SER A 193 9.05 9.75 -4.35
CA SER A 193 9.88 9.33 -5.47
C SER A 193 9.12 9.54 -6.78
N TYR A 194 9.84 9.61 -7.90
CA TYR A 194 9.23 9.80 -9.21
C TYR A 194 9.97 9.01 -10.28
N SER A 195 9.21 8.50 -11.23
CA SER A 195 9.75 7.86 -12.42
C SER A 195 10.24 8.91 -13.42
N ASP A 196 11.43 8.75 -13.99
CA ASP A 196 12.05 9.70 -14.92
C ASP A 196 11.33 9.78 -16.27
N ASN A 197 10.61 8.72 -16.67
CA ASN A 197 9.88 8.63 -17.93
C ASN A 197 8.35 8.59 -17.75
N GLY A 198 7.85 8.64 -16.49
CA GLY A 198 6.41 8.60 -16.18
C GLY A 198 5.76 7.23 -16.29
N GLU A 199 6.55 6.16 -16.41
CA GLU A 199 6.10 4.77 -16.44
C GLU A 199 6.63 4.00 -15.22
N ILE A 200 5.93 2.92 -14.82
CA ILE A 200 6.32 2.12 -13.64
C ILE A 200 7.73 1.52 -13.79
N THR A 201 8.11 1.15 -15.00
CA THR A 201 9.43 0.57 -15.33
C THR A 201 10.52 1.60 -15.62
N GLY A 202 10.26 2.89 -15.41
CA GLY A 202 11.28 3.93 -15.53
C GLY A 202 12.30 3.88 -14.39
N ASN A 203 13.37 4.68 -14.50
CA ASN A 203 14.30 4.84 -13.38
C ASN A 203 13.67 5.74 -12.32
N TRP A 204 13.60 5.25 -11.11
CA TRP A 204 13.05 5.99 -9.99
C TRP A 204 14.10 6.92 -9.38
N LYS A 205 13.68 8.14 -9.08
CA LYS A 205 14.47 9.16 -8.42
C LYS A 205 13.75 9.65 -7.18
N HIS A 206 14.50 10.07 -6.20
CA HIS A 206 13.99 10.46 -4.90
C HIS A 206 14.05 11.96 -4.71
N CYS A 207 13.00 12.55 -4.13
CA CYS A 207 13.05 13.93 -3.67
C CYS A 207 13.91 14.03 -2.41
N ASP A 208 14.76 15.08 -2.33
CA ASP A 208 15.61 15.31 -1.15
C ASP A 208 14.82 15.76 0.08
N LYS A 209 13.59 16.28 -0.14
CA LYS A 209 12.72 16.75 0.93
C LYS A 209 11.62 15.74 1.22
N LEU A 210 11.44 15.46 2.50
CA LEU A 210 10.32 14.71 3.02
C LEU A 210 9.06 15.59 3.01
N ILE A 211 7.90 14.99 2.82
CA ILE A 211 6.61 15.71 2.85
C ILE A 211 5.98 15.67 4.24
N PHE A 212 6.35 14.70 5.07
CA PHE A 212 6.00 14.65 6.48
C PHE A 212 7.13 14.03 7.31
N GLU A 213 7.50 14.69 8.44
CA GLU A 213 8.67 14.32 9.27
C GLU A 213 8.33 14.14 10.76
N LYS A 214 7.03 14.17 11.11
CA LYS A 214 6.57 14.23 12.51
C LYS A 214 6.00 12.90 12.97
N ASP A 215 6.75 11.82 12.74
CA ASP A 215 6.37 10.46 13.13
C ASP A 215 4.99 10.07 12.56
N GLY A 216 4.93 9.99 11.24
CA GLY A 216 3.72 9.59 10.52
C GLY A 216 4.00 9.33 9.05
N GLY A 217 3.09 8.63 8.40
CA GLY A 217 3.24 8.22 7.02
C GLY A 217 2.12 7.29 6.55
N HIS A 218 2.45 6.40 5.62
CA HIS A 218 1.54 5.50 4.92
C HIS A 218 0.39 6.30 4.32
N GLY A 219 0.78 7.33 3.54
CA GLY A 219 -0.13 8.34 3.05
C GLY A 219 -0.81 7.96 1.75
N MET A 220 -2.00 8.50 1.53
CA MET A 220 -2.76 8.39 0.29
C MET A 220 -3.27 9.75 -0.15
N ILE A 221 -3.36 9.99 -1.46
CA ILE A 221 -3.95 11.20 -2.01
C ILE A 221 -5.36 10.88 -2.49
N PHE A 222 -6.32 11.70 -2.11
CA PHE A 222 -7.69 11.61 -2.62
C PHE A 222 -8.28 12.98 -2.92
N ASP A 223 -9.30 13.01 -3.76
CA ASP A 223 -10.09 14.21 -4.06
C ASP A 223 -11.43 14.13 -3.30
N ASP A 224 -11.86 15.24 -2.70
CA ASP A 224 -13.22 15.35 -2.20
C ASP A 224 -14.22 15.63 -3.35
N PHE A 225 -15.50 15.71 -3.03
CA PHE A 225 -16.55 15.95 -4.02
C PHE A 225 -16.48 17.32 -4.68
N THR A 226 -15.66 18.23 -4.19
CA THR A 226 -15.41 19.56 -4.79
C THR A 226 -14.17 19.55 -5.70
N GLY A 227 -13.40 18.46 -5.71
CA GLY A 227 -12.13 18.34 -6.42
C GLY A 227 -10.94 18.88 -5.64
N GLN A 228 -11.11 19.19 -4.34
CA GLN A 228 -9.99 19.53 -3.48
C GLN A 228 -9.19 18.28 -3.13
N LYS A 229 -7.87 18.35 -3.34
CA LYS A 229 -6.96 17.25 -3.02
C LYS A 229 -6.52 17.27 -1.56
N TYR A 230 -6.50 16.08 -0.99
CA TYR A 230 -6.05 15.84 0.37
C TYR A 230 -4.97 14.75 0.40
N LEU A 231 -3.98 14.93 1.24
CA LEU A 231 -3.09 13.87 1.70
C LEU A 231 -3.61 13.39 3.06
N VAL A 232 -3.96 12.11 3.15
CA VAL A 232 -4.29 11.45 4.41
C VAL A 232 -3.13 10.55 4.80
N LEU A 233 -2.74 10.59 6.06
CA LEU A 233 -1.71 9.74 6.64
C LEU A 233 -2.02 9.47 8.12
N HIS A 234 -1.39 8.48 8.71
CA HIS A 234 -1.47 8.28 10.16
C HIS A 234 -0.30 8.97 10.87
N SER A 235 -0.56 9.49 12.08
CA SER A 235 0.45 10.02 13.00
C SER A 235 -0.14 10.00 14.41
N PRO A 236 0.63 9.64 15.44
CA PRO A 236 1.98 9.08 15.38
C PRO A 236 2.00 7.64 14.84
N ASN A 237 3.19 7.16 14.51
CA ASN A 237 3.43 5.78 14.10
C ASN A 237 3.72 4.92 15.34
N ILE A 238 2.65 4.54 16.04
CA ILE A 238 2.67 3.71 17.26
C ILE A 238 1.72 2.52 17.13
#